data_41a93f4f6ebf63943f44f36a53eb71b0
#
_entry.id   41a93f4f6ebf63943f44f36a53eb71b0
#
_cell.length_a   1.000
_cell.length_b   1.000
_cell.length_c   1.000
_cell.angle_alpha   90.00
_cell.angle_beta   90.00
_cell.angle_gamma   90.00
#
_symmetry.space_group_name_H-M   'P 1'
#
loop_
_entity.id
_entity.type
_entity.pdbx_description
1 polymer ?
#
loop_
_entity_poly.entity_id
_entity_poly.type
_entity_poly.pdbx_seq_one_letter_code
_entity_poly.pdbx_strand_id
1 'polypeptide(L)'
;MNYWLGSPLDQFEIRDLISLKASIIFNGNISLTNLGLYLLLGLLIVILFNENAVNLCKVVSTKWSISQESLYTTIHSMVINQINSNKGQIYFPFIYALFVFILINNLIGLVIRCLYPIINYIYIFMLSNFFMAAHQKVILYSSSISNFYSYNNQGNSTSNSYSYNNQGNDTNTLNPYYITGFADGEGCFSISIYKDSRMLTGWQVKPVFKISLHNKDRALLELIQRSLDVGKIYKHGKDSLELRVSSLKNLRVVINHFDKYTLITKKHADYLLFKQAVELVQQKEHLTKEGLLKLVSIKASLNLGLSEKFKESFPGVIPVTTKSLIEATEIKDFNWLRGFVEAEGCFQVISQEYKDKAANISLRFTLTQHSRDRVLLESFVNYLGCGRCYPVSGRNEVYFITSTFSDIYEKIIPLFDKYPLLGSKQQDYLDFVKVAELIRSKDHLTKEGLAKIKMIKSNMNSRRSHSVSNPTTE
;
A
#
# COMPACT_ATOMS: atom_id res chain seq x y z
N MET A 1 33.54 12.24 -27.77
CA MET A 1 32.13 11.83 -27.68
C MET A 1 31.39 12.86 -26.82
N ASN A 2 30.84 13.89 -27.45
CA ASN A 2 30.12 14.94 -26.74
C ASN A 2 28.68 14.49 -26.52
N TYR A 3 28.32 14.27 -25.28
CA TYR A 3 26.98 13.92 -24.87
C TYR A 3 26.08 15.15 -24.98
N TRP A 4 25.02 15.02 -25.71
CA TRP A 4 23.93 15.97 -25.89
C TRP A 4 23.26 16.24 -24.54
N LEU A 5 23.71 17.25 -23.83
CA LEU A 5 22.93 17.89 -22.77
C LEU A 5 22.08 18.96 -23.49
N GLY A 6 20.96 18.56 -24.08
CA GLY A 6 19.98 19.49 -24.59
C GLY A 6 19.46 20.40 -23.50
N SER A 7 19.34 21.68 -23.76
CA SER A 7 18.75 22.64 -22.84
C SER A 7 17.31 22.24 -22.54
N PRO A 8 16.81 22.40 -21.28
CA PRO A 8 15.40 22.21 -20.96
C PRO A 8 14.45 23.06 -21.85
N LEU A 9 14.97 24.08 -22.49
CA LEU A 9 14.22 24.98 -23.39
C LEU A 9 14.14 24.46 -24.83
N ASP A 10 15.00 23.53 -25.25
CA ASP A 10 15.00 22.97 -26.62
C ASP A 10 13.67 22.31 -27.00
N GLN A 11 12.89 21.90 -26.00
CA GLN A 11 11.55 21.33 -26.19
C GLN A 11 10.52 22.34 -26.70
N PHE A 12 10.75 23.65 -26.51
CA PHE A 12 9.87 24.73 -26.97
C PHE A 12 10.30 25.31 -28.30
N GLU A 13 11.45 24.86 -28.85
CA GLU A 13 11.93 25.30 -30.14
C GLU A 13 11.07 24.71 -31.23
N ILE A 14 10.53 25.59 -32.10
CA ILE A 14 9.70 25.17 -33.23
C ILE A 14 10.65 24.68 -34.33
N ARG A 15 10.60 23.39 -34.66
CA ARG A 15 11.41 22.75 -35.69
C ARG A 15 10.54 22.25 -36.84
N ASP A 16 10.95 22.53 -38.08
CA ASP A 16 10.29 21.97 -39.24
C ASP A 16 10.63 20.48 -39.38
N LEU A 17 9.60 19.64 -39.38
CA LEU A 17 9.74 18.19 -39.58
C LEU A 17 9.67 17.82 -41.05
N ILE A 18 8.73 18.40 -41.79
CA ILE A 18 8.54 18.21 -43.21
C ILE A 18 8.20 19.57 -43.82
N SER A 19 8.95 20.04 -44.83
CA SER A 19 8.67 21.26 -45.56
C SER A 19 8.35 20.95 -47.02
N LEU A 20 7.19 21.42 -47.52
CA LEU A 20 6.76 21.33 -48.92
C LEU A 20 6.73 22.73 -49.50
N LYS A 21 7.43 22.95 -50.61
CA LYS A 21 7.32 24.17 -51.39
C LYS A 21 6.09 24.10 -52.29
N ALA A 22 5.01 24.77 -51.90
CA ALA A 22 3.79 24.85 -52.70
C ALA A 22 3.79 26.14 -53.53
N SER A 23 4.27 26.06 -54.75
CA SER A 23 4.38 27.20 -55.69
C SER A 23 3.04 27.60 -56.33
N ILE A 24 1.93 26.85 -56.09
CA ILE A 24 0.72 26.95 -56.94
C ILE A 24 -0.36 27.88 -56.35
N ILE A 25 -0.39 28.15 -55.07
CA ILE A 25 -1.50 28.90 -54.43
C ILE A 25 -1.01 30.15 -53.67
N PHE A 26 0.17 30.09 -53.06
CA PHE A 26 0.85 31.22 -52.42
C PHE A 26 2.35 30.98 -52.49
N ASN A 27 3.15 32.04 -52.74
CA ASN A 27 4.61 31.97 -52.66
C ASN A 27 5.11 31.71 -51.22
N GLY A 28 4.55 30.70 -50.58
CA GLY A 28 4.83 30.35 -49.21
C GLY A 28 5.30 28.89 -49.06
N ASN A 29 6.18 28.64 -48.11
CA ASN A 29 6.56 27.29 -47.72
C ASN A 29 5.51 26.80 -46.72
N ILE A 30 4.88 25.67 -46.97
CA ILE A 30 4.02 24.97 -45.98
C ILE A 30 4.91 23.95 -45.31
N SER A 31 5.19 24.15 -44.02
CA SER A 31 5.95 23.21 -43.23
C SER A 31 5.11 22.61 -42.11
N LEU A 32 5.20 21.30 -41.92
CA LEU A 32 4.68 20.64 -40.74
C LEU A 32 5.73 20.74 -39.64
N THR A 33 5.46 21.56 -38.63
CA THR A 33 6.34 21.73 -37.48
C THR A 33 6.02 20.70 -36.41
N ASN A 34 6.93 20.51 -35.43
CA ASN A 34 6.68 19.72 -34.23
C ASN A 34 5.41 20.19 -33.52
N LEU A 35 5.17 21.50 -33.41
CA LEU A 35 3.95 22.06 -32.82
C LEU A 35 2.70 21.64 -33.61
N GLY A 36 2.75 21.73 -34.96
CA GLY A 36 1.64 21.29 -35.82
C GLY A 36 1.32 19.80 -35.65
N LEU A 37 2.34 18.95 -35.49
CA LEU A 37 2.16 17.52 -35.26
C LEU A 37 1.49 17.27 -33.91
N TYR A 38 1.89 17.98 -32.82
CA TYR A 38 1.23 17.84 -31.50
C TYR A 38 -0.23 18.26 -31.53
N LEU A 39 -0.57 19.34 -32.22
CA LEU A 39 -1.94 19.80 -32.39
C LEU A 39 -2.80 18.78 -33.16
N LEU A 40 -2.27 18.19 -34.23
CA LEU A 40 -2.97 17.13 -34.97
C LEU A 40 -3.18 15.86 -34.12
N LEU A 41 -2.16 15.45 -33.38
CA LEU A 41 -2.26 14.31 -32.47
C LEU A 41 -3.29 14.57 -31.36
N GLY A 42 -3.29 15.77 -30.77
CA GLY A 42 -4.27 16.20 -29.80
C GLY A 42 -5.71 16.13 -30.33
N LEU A 43 -5.93 16.64 -31.54
CA LEU A 43 -7.23 16.60 -32.22
C LEU A 43 -7.68 15.15 -32.47
N LEU A 44 -6.79 14.29 -32.94
CA LEU A 44 -7.08 12.86 -33.15
C LEU A 44 -7.50 12.16 -31.86
N ILE A 45 -6.81 12.43 -30.73
CA ILE A 45 -7.16 11.86 -29.42
C ILE A 45 -8.54 12.34 -28.97
N VAL A 46 -8.87 13.63 -29.17
CA VAL A 46 -10.21 14.15 -28.83
C VAL A 46 -11.30 13.42 -29.62
N ILE A 47 -11.10 13.24 -30.93
CA ILE A 47 -12.05 12.54 -31.79
C ILE A 47 -12.24 11.09 -31.33
N LEU A 48 -11.15 10.36 -31.13
CA LEU A 48 -11.18 8.96 -30.65
C LEU A 48 -11.85 8.84 -29.26
N PHE A 49 -11.61 9.79 -28.36
CA PHE A 49 -12.24 9.82 -27.05
C PHE A 49 -13.75 10.00 -27.16
N ASN A 50 -14.21 10.93 -28.03
CA ASN A 50 -15.62 11.15 -28.25
C ASN A 50 -16.30 9.95 -28.93
N GLU A 51 -15.68 9.32 -29.91
CA GLU A 51 -16.24 8.15 -30.60
C GLU A 51 -16.38 6.96 -29.67
N ASN A 52 -15.37 6.70 -28.80
CA ASN A 52 -15.44 5.62 -27.82
C ASN A 52 -16.43 5.88 -26.67
N ALA A 53 -16.77 7.14 -26.39
CA ALA A 53 -17.74 7.51 -25.39
C ALA A 53 -19.20 7.41 -25.88
N VAL A 54 -19.44 7.55 -27.20
CA VAL A 54 -20.76 7.46 -27.81
C VAL A 54 -21.15 6.00 -28.02
N ASN A 55 -22.02 5.48 -27.16
CA ASN A 55 -22.63 4.16 -27.29
C ASN A 55 -24.13 4.28 -27.58
N LEU A 56 -24.47 4.25 -28.87
CA LEU A 56 -25.87 4.38 -29.35
C LEU A 56 -26.78 3.18 -29.00
N CYS A 57 -26.24 2.04 -28.56
CA CYS A 57 -27.00 0.79 -28.43
C CYS A 57 -26.89 0.06 -27.07
N LYS A 58 -26.31 0.64 -26.03
CA LYS A 58 -26.17 -0.04 -24.74
C LYS A 58 -26.82 0.73 -23.61
N VAL A 59 -27.67 0.06 -22.85
CA VAL A 59 -28.35 0.61 -21.64
C VAL A 59 -27.34 0.87 -20.50
N VAL A 60 -26.15 0.20 -20.51
CA VAL A 60 -25.13 0.37 -19.50
C VAL A 60 -23.98 1.19 -20.09
N SER A 61 -23.67 2.33 -19.45
CA SER A 61 -22.58 3.23 -19.86
C SER A 61 -21.23 2.55 -19.79
N THR A 62 -20.35 2.81 -20.77
CA THR A 62 -18.95 2.34 -20.76
C THR A 62 -18.09 3.20 -19.81
N LYS A 63 -16.92 2.69 -19.45
CA LYS A 63 -15.94 3.47 -18.65
C LYS A 63 -15.57 4.80 -19.33
N TRP A 64 -15.52 4.82 -20.66
CA TRP A 64 -15.24 6.03 -21.45
C TRP A 64 -16.38 7.05 -21.38
N SER A 65 -17.62 6.59 -21.45
CA SER A 65 -18.81 7.43 -21.29
C SER A 65 -18.88 8.04 -19.90
N ILE A 66 -18.65 7.25 -18.84
CA ILE A 66 -18.61 7.72 -17.45
C ILE A 66 -17.51 8.77 -17.25
N SER A 67 -16.33 8.55 -17.84
CA SER A 67 -15.22 9.51 -17.76
C SER A 67 -15.56 10.85 -18.43
N GLN A 68 -16.20 10.80 -19.60
CA GLN A 68 -16.63 12.01 -20.33
C GLN A 68 -17.71 12.77 -19.58
N GLU A 69 -18.70 12.06 -19.02
CA GLU A 69 -19.76 12.64 -18.20
C GLU A 69 -19.20 13.30 -16.92
N SER A 70 -18.27 12.66 -16.26
CA SER A 70 -17.58 13.22 -15.08
C SER A 70 -16.82 14.50 -15.42
N LEU A 71 -16.08 14.52 -16.55
CA LEU A 71 -15.36 15.69 -17.03
C LEU A 71 -16.32 16.82 -17.36
N TYR A 72 -17.41 16.52 -18.09
CA TYR A 72 -18.47 17.47 -18.43
C TYR A 72 -19.09 18.09 -17.18
N THR A 73 -19.50 17.26 -16.22
CA THR A 73 -20.14 17.70 -14.97
C THR A 73 -19.22 18.60 -14.13
N THR A 74 -17.92 18.26 -14.09
CA THR A 74 -16.92 19.04 -13.35
C THR A 74 -16.76 20.44 -13.95
N ILE A 75 -16.59 20.53 -15.28
CA ILE A 75 -16.41 21.83 -15.95
C ILE A 75 -17.71 22.63 -15.91
N HIS A 76 -18.86 21.98 -16.07
CA HIS A 76 -20.16 22.63 -16.00
C HIS A 76 -20.41 23.26 -14.62
N SER A 77 -20.09 22.55 -13.53
CA SER A 77 -20.21 23.08 -12.17
C SER A 77 -19.29 24.28 -11.95
N MET A 78 -18.05 24.24 -12.48
CA MET A 78 -17.11 25.36 -12.39
C MET A 78 -17.64 26.60 -13.12
N VAL A 79 -18.18 26.43 -14.34
CA VAL A 79 -18.70 27.53 -15.14
C VAL A 79 -19.95 28.17 -14.51
N ILE A 80 -20.85 27.34 -13.98
CA ILE A 80 -22.07 27.86 -13.30
C ILE A 80 -21.73 28.63 -12.03
N ASN A 81 -20.74 28.16 -11.26
CA ASN A 81 -20.30 28.80 -10.02
C ASN A 81 -19.59 30.14 -10.24
N GLN A 82 -18.96 30.34 -11.41
CA GLN A 82 -18.19 31.55 -11.74
C GLN A 82 -18.98 32.56 -12.57
N ILE A 83 -19.92 32.09 -13.41
CA ILE A 83 -20.68 32.91 -14.34
C ILE A 83 -22.17 32.72 -14.03
N ASN A 84 -22.94 33.83 -13.93
CA ASN A 84 -24.37 33.77 -13.68
C ASN A 84 -25.08 32.77 -14.60
N SER A 85 -25.92 31.89 -14.05
CA SER A 85 -26.44 30.65 -14.66
C SER A 85 -27.05 30.81 -16.07
N ASN A 86 -27.71 31.93 -16.35
CA ASN A 86 -28.37 32.17 -17.68
C ASN A 86 -27.40 32.57 -18.78
N LYS A 87 -26.26 33.19 -18.44
CA LYS A 87 -25.25 33.58 -19.43
C LYS A 87 -24.14 32.49 -19.57
N GLY A 88 -23.93 31.68 -18.53
CA GLY A 88 -22.94 30.60 -18.52
C GLY A 88 -23.25 29.52 -19.56
N GLN A 89 -24.50 29.17 -19.80
CA GLN A 89 -24.90 28.15 -20.78
C GLN A 89 -24.52 28.50 -22.22
N ILE A 90 -24.58 29.80 -22.59
CA ILE A 90 -24.23 30.23 -23.96
C ILE A 90 -22.71 30.03 -24.23
N TYR A 91 -21.87 30.31 -23.27
CA TYR A 91 -20.41 30.21 -23.40
C TYR A 91 -19.85 28.85 -23.04
N PHE A 92 -20.63 27.96 -22.40
CA PHE A 92 -20.21 26.67 -21.93
C PHE A 92 -19.57 25.80 -23.01
N PRO A 93 -20.11 25.62 -24.24
CA PRO A 93 -19.48 24.79 -25.26
C PRO A 93 -18.10 25.25 -25.65
N PHE A 94 -17.88 26.57 -25.73
CA PHE A 94 -16.56 27.15 -26.02
C PHE A 94 -15.57 26.91 -24.91
N ILE A 95 -15.97 27.16 -23.65
CA ILE A 95 -15.13 26.94 -22.45
C ILE A 95 -14.77 25.47 -22.32
N TYR A 96 -15.74 24.58 -22.55
CA TYR A 96 -15.52 23.13 -22.50
C TYR A 96 -14.51 22.68 -23.56
N ALA A 97 -14.68 23.10 -24.80
CA ALA A 97 -13.76 22.76 -25.89
C ALA A 97 -12.34 23.29 -25.62
N LEU A 98 -12.21 24.53 -25.15
CA LEU A 98 -10.91 25.12 -24.79
C LEU A 98 -10.24 24.38 -23.65
N PHE A 99 -10.99 24.04 -22.60
CA PHE A 99 -10.47 23.30 -21.46
C PHE A 99 -9.96 21.90 -21.86
N VAL A 100 -10.76 21.15 -22.63
CA VAL A 100 -10.38 19.81 -23.11
C VAL A 100 -9.16 19.89 -24.01
N PHE A 101 -9.09 20.90 -24.89
CA PHE A 101 -7.95 21.13 -25.76
C PHE A 101 -6.64 21.37 -24.97
N ILE A 102 -6.69 22.28 -23.97
CA ILE A 102 -5.53 22.58 -23.12
C ILE A 102 -5.14 21.35 -22.30
N LEU A 103 -6.12 20.63 -21.73
CA LEU A 103 -5.87 19.43 -20.93
C LEU A 103 -5.15 18.34 -21.73
N ILE A 104 -5.63 18.05 -22.95
CA ILE A 104 -5.04 17.01 -23.80
C ILE A 104 -3.64 17.37 -24.26
N ASN A 105 -3.41 18.62 -24.65
CA ASN A 105 -2.07 19.05 -25.07
C ASN A 105 -1.06 18.98 -23.91
N ASN A 106 -1.47 19.33 -22.69
CA ASN A 106 -0.63 19.18 -21.49
C ASN A 106 -0.35 17.70 -21.17
N LEU A 107 -1.35 16.83 -21.29
CA LEU A 107 -1.18 15.39 -21.08
C LEU A 107 -0.22 14.75 -22.10
N ILE A 108 -0.33 15.13 -23.38
CA ILE A 108 0.59 14.66 -24.43
C ILE A 108 2.03 15.07 -24.09
N GLY A 109 2.24 16.33 -23.66
CA GLY A 109 3.56 16.81 -23.24
C GLY A 109 4.14 16.04 -22.05
N LEU A 110 3.31 15.68 -21.07
CA LEU A 110 3.71 14.85 -19.92
C LEU A 110 4.05 13.41 -20.32
N VAL A 111 3.24 12.78 -21.18
CA VAL A 111 3.46 11.40 -21.65
C VAL A 111 4.78 11.28 -22.39
N ILE A 112 5.11 12.24 -23.27
CA ILE A 112 6.39 12.24 -24.00
C ILE A 112 7.58 12.39 -23.03
N ARG A 113 7.46 13.22 -22.00
CA ARG A 113 8.49 13.37 -20.96
C ARG A 113 8.69 12.09 -20.13
N CYS A 114 7.62 11.35 -19.85
CA CYS A 114 7.69 10.11 -19.08
C CYS A 114 8.18 8.92 -19.92
N LEU A 115 7.85 8.88 -21.21
CA LEU A 115 8.24 7.77 -22.09
C LEU A 115 9.73 7.80 -22.47
N TYR A 116 10.34 8.97 -22.60
CA TYR A 116 11.74 9.09 -22.99
C TYR A 116 12.72 8.41 -22.00
N PRO A 117 12.64 8.66 -20.67
CA PRO A 117 13.47 7.94 -19.71
C PRO A 117 13.12 6.44 -19.62
N ILE A 118 11.85 6.05 -19.81
CA ILE A 118 11.42 4.64 -19.80
C ILE A 118 12.00 3.89 -20.98
N ILE A 119 11.94 4.47 -22.18
CA ILE A 119 12.54 3.89 -23.41
C ILE A 119 14.05 3.72 -23.24
N ASN A 120 14.75 4.73 -22.70
CA ASN A 120 16.16 4.63 -22.41
C ASN A 120 16.47 3.56 -21.35
N TYR A 121 15.64 3.45 -20.31
CA TYR A 121 15.79 2.42 -19.26
C TYR A 121 15.58 1.01 -19.83
N ILE A 122 14.56 0.82 -20.68
CA ILE A 122 14.30 -0.45 -21.37
C ILE A 122 15.47 -0.81 -22.29
N TYR A 123 16.02 0.17 -23.00
CA TYR A 123 17.17 -0.04 -23.90
C TYR A 123 18.42 -0.47 -23.10
N ILE A 124 18.72 0.20 -21.99
CA ILE A 124 19.84 -0.15 -21.09
C ILE A 124 19.61 -1.53 -20.45
N PHE A 125 18.38 -1.84 -20.03
CA PHE A 125 17.99 -3.13 -19.45
C PHE A 125 18.12 -4.27 -20.47
N MET A 126 17.69 -4.06 -21.71
CA MET A 126 17.86 -5.02 -22.81
C MET A 126 19.33 -5.26 -23.14
N LEU A 127 20.14 -4.20 -23.18
CA LEU A 127 21.59 -4.32 -23.38
C LEU A 127 22.26 -5.08 -22.23
N SER A 128 21.90 -4.78 -20.98
CA SER A 128 22.41 -5.47 -19.78
C SER A 128 22.07 -6.96 -19.81
N ASN A 129 20.83 -7.32 -20.13
CA ASN A 129 20.41 -8.71 -20.25
C ASN A 129 21.10 -9.44 -21.42
N PHE A 130 21.37 -8.75 -22.53
CA PHE A 130 22.13 -9.31 -23.65
C PHE A 130 23.58 -9.61 -23.23
N PHE A 131 24.23 -8.70 -22.49
CA PHE A 131 25.58 -8.92 -21.93
C PHE A 131 25.59 -10.03 -20.88
N MET A 132 24.58 -10.11 -20.01
CA MET A 132 24.45 -11.18 -19.01
C MET A 132 24.24 -12.55 -19.68
N ALA A 133 23.40 -12.63 -20.71
CA ALA A 133 23.18 -13.86 -21.47
C ALA A 133 24.45 -14.30 -22.24
N ALA A 134 25.21 -13.35 -22.78
CA ALA A 134 26.50 -13.61 -23.40
C ALA A 134 27.53 -14.12 -22.37
N HIS A 135 27.57 -13.52 -21.18
CA HIS A 135 28.44 -13.94 -20.08
C HIS A 135 28.08 -15.34 -19.56
N GLN A 136 26.78 -15.66 -19.41
CA GLN A 136 26.32 -17.00 -19.04
C GLN A 136 26.69 -18.06 -20.10
N LYS A 137 26.60 -17.74 -21.39
CA LYS A 137 27.08 -18.65 -22.45
C LYS A 137 28.56 -18.91 -22.38
N VAL A 138 29.38 -17.92 -22.03
CA VAL A 138 30.83 -18.10 -21.82
C VAL A 138 31.11 -18.98 -20.61
N ILE A 139 30.37 -18.82 -19.51
CA ILE A 139 30.51 -19.66 -18.29
C ILE A 139 30.07 -21.09 -18.59
N LEU A 140 28.97 -21.31 -19.32
CA LEU A 140 28.52 -22.64 -19.72
C LEU A 140 29.51 -23.33 -20.66
N TYR A 141 30.20 -22.57 -21.53
CA TYR A 141 31.26 -23.12 -22.37
C TYR A 141 32.49 -23.51 -21.57
N SER A 142 32.88 -22.74 -20.54
CA SER A 142 33.99 -23.07 -19.67
C SER A 142 33.69 -24.24 -18.73
N SER A 143 32.44 -24.37 -18.23
CA SER A 143 32.03 -25.49 -17.38
C SER A 143 31.84 -26.80 -18.18
N SER A 144 31.53 -26.73 -19.49
CA SER A 144 31.49 -27.92 -20.36
C SER A 144 32.90 -28.50 -20.59
N ILE A 145 33.93 -27.66 -20.58
CA ILE A 145 35.34 -28.13 -20.70
C ILE A 145 35.83 -28.74 -19.40
N SER A 146 35.41 -28.25 -18.22
CA SER A 146 35.78 -28.82 -16.92
C SER A 146 35.04 -30.14 -16.63
N ASN A 147 33.83 -30.35 -17.12
CA ASN A 147 33.08 -31.59 -16.93
C ASN A 147 33.55 -32.74 -17.85
N PHE A 148 34.35 -32.48 -18.90
CA PHE A 148 34.91 -33.52 -19.73
C PHE A 148 36.08 -34.26 -19.03
N TYR A 149 36.66 -33.69 -17.99
CA TYR A 149 37.76 -34.30 -17.22
C TYR A 149 37.34 -34.96 -15.90
N SER A 150 36.02 -34.96 -15.53
CA SER A 150 35.54 -35.51 -14.24
C SER A 150 34.59 -36.73 -14.37
N TYR A 151 34.48 -37.37 -15.54
CA TYR A 151 33.63 -38.54 -15.71
C TYR A 151 34.43 -39.84 -15.64
N ASN A 152 34.93 -40.16 -14.43
CA ASN A 152 35.30 -41.50 -14.00
C ASN A 152 35.50 -41.52 -12.48
N ASN A 153 34.42 -41.85 -11.74
CA ASN A 153 34.43 -42.76 -10.59
C ASN A 153 33.09 -42.74 -9.82
N GLN A 154 32.44 -43.91 -9.87
CA GLN A 154 31.59 -44.55 -8.84
C GLN A 154 30.35 -43.76 -8.35
N GLY A 155 29.13 -44.17 -8.46
CA GLY A 155 28.55 -45.50 -8.11
C GLY A 155 27.73 -45.41 -6.81
N ASN A 156 26.37 -45.47 -6.90
CA ASN A 156 25.37 -45.91 -5.90
C ASN A 156 25.21 -45.15 -4.57
N SER A 157 24.07 -44.50 -4.36
CA SER A 157 22.92 -45.06 -3.63
C SER A 157 21.85 -44.01 -3.35
N THR A 158 20.62 -44.43 -3.54
CA THR A 158 19.33 -43.80 -3.31
C THR A 158 19.09 -43.35 -1.87
N SER A 159 18.64 -42.14 -1.65
CA SER A 159 17.57 -41.84 -0.68
C SER A 159 17.03 -40.41 -0.90
N ASN A 160 15.73 -40.35 -1.23
CA ASN A 160 14.98 -39.11 -1.30
C ASN A 160 14.82 -38.50 0.08
N SER A 161 15.44 -37.37 0.32
CA SER A 161 15.04 -36.45 1.39
C SER A 161 14.94 -35.04 0.79
N TYR A 162 13.72 -34.51 0.73
CA TYR A 162 13.48 -33.12 0.40
C TYR A 162 14.10 -32.24 1.48
N SER A 163 15.29 -31.75 1.22
CA SER A 163 15.94 -30.75 2.05
C SER A 163 15.47 -29.38 1.64
N TYR A 164 14.72 -28.73 2.52
CA TYR A 164 14.40 -27.32 2.44
C TYR A 164 15.71 -26.52 2.58
N ASN A 165 16.16 -25.88 1.52
CA ASN A 165 17.21 -24.88 1.59
C ASN A 165 16.69 -23.64 2.31
N ASN A 166 16.79 -23.61 3.63
CA ASN A 166 16.81 -22.39 4.41
C ASN A 166 18.13 -21.67 4.14
N GLN A 167 18.12 -20.66 3.27
CA GLN A 167 19.16 -19.64 3.31
C GLN A 167 19.12 -19.01 4.71
N GLY A 168 20.26 -19.06 5.40
CA GLY A 168 20.43 -18.71 6.79
C GLY A 168 19.89 -17.33 7.13
N ASN A 169 18.72 -17.33 7.75
CA ASN A 169 18.27 -16.27 8.61
C ASN A 169 18.44 -16.80 10.04
N ASP A 170 19.22 -16.09 10.81
CA ASP A 170 19.26 -16.21 12.26
C ASP A 170 17.80 -16.34 12.75
N THR A 171 17.44 -17.49 13.33
CA THR A 171 16.05 -17.84 13.70
C THR A 171 15.45 -16.91 14.76
N ASN A 172 16.12 -15.82 15.09
CA ASN A 172 15.86 -14.95 16.23
C ASN A 172 15.39 -13.54 15.86
N THR A 173 15.37 -13.14 14.57
CA THR A 173 14.97 -11.77 14.13
C THR A 173 13.99 -11.79 12.99
N LEU A 174 13.03 -10.82 12.99
CA LEU A 174 12.05 -10.65 11.94
C LEU A 174 12.62 -9.90 10.74
N ASN A 175 12.09 -10.19 9.56
CA ASN A 175 12.32 -9.34 8.40
C ASN A 175 11.83 -7.91 8.71
N PRO A 176 12.63 -6.86 8.46
CA PRO A 176 12.25 -5.48 8.79
C PRO A 176 10.94 -5.01 8.13
N TYR A 177 10.66 -5.44 6.90
CA TYR A 177 9.39 -5.12 6.26
C TYR A 177 8.18 -5.74 6.96
N TYR A 178 8.34 -6.92 7.60
CA TYR A 178 7.28 -7.49 8.44
C TYR A 178 6.92 -6.56 9.61
N ILE A 179 7.94 -6.03 10.29
CA ILE A 179 7.74 -5.09 11.40
C ILE A 179 7.02 -3.82 10.92
N THR A 180 7.43 -3.30 9.74
CA THR A 180 6.78 -2.13 9.15
C THR A 180 5.32 -2.42 8.79
N GLY A 181 5.03 -3.53 8.11
CA GLY A 181 3.66 -3.90 7.78
C GLY A 181 2.79 -4.12 9.02
N PHE A 182 3.34 -4.76 10.04
CA PHE A 182 2.66 -4.92 11.31
C PHE A 182 2.40 -3.58 12.01
N ALA A 183 3.37 -2.66 11.99
CA ALA A 183 3.22 -1.31 12.55
C ALA A 183 2.23 -0.45 11.76
N ASP A 184 2.13 -0.64 10.45
CA ASP A 184 1.09 0.00 9.61
C ASP A 184 -0.33 -0.37 10.06
N GLY A 185 -0.54 -1.60 10.58
CA GLY A 185 -1.79 -1.98 11.25
C GLY A 185 -1.83 -1.51 12.71
N GLU A 186 -1.03 -2.09 13.57
CA GLU A 186 -1.14 -1.99 15.05
C GLU A 186 -0.23 -0.93 15.70
N GLY A 187 0.74 -0.35 14.99
CA GLY A 187 1.65 0.65 15.54
C GLY A 187 0.95 1.98 15.83
N CYS A 188 1.36 2.63 16.91
CA CYS A 188 0.84 3.94 17.29
C CYS A 188 1.99 4.90 17.65
N PHE A 189 2.05 6.01 16.95
CA PHE A 189 2.93 7.14 17.22
C PHE A 189 2.15 8.16 18.04
N SER A 190 2.62 8.53 19.23
CA SER A 190 1.89 9.42 20.12
C SER A 190 2.82 10.38 20.85
N ILE A 191 2.27 11.55 21.24
CA ILE A 191 2.97 12.53 22.06
C ILE A 191 2.14 12.70 23.33
N SER A 192 2.67 12.20 24.46
CA SER A 192 2.07 12.42 25.77
C SER A 192 2.50 13.79 26.31
N ILE A 193 1.54 14.67 26.58
CA ILE A 193 1.78 15.98 27.19
C ILE A 193 0.89 16.06 28.44
N TYR A 194 1.47 16.30 29.61
CA TYR A 194 0.74 16.37 30.87
C TYR A 194 1.36 17.41 31.79
N LYS A 195 0.54 17.95 32.73
CA LYS A 195 1.00 18.95 33.70
C LYS A 195 2.05 18.36 34.62
N ASP A 196 3.17 19.08 34.79
CA ASP A 196 4.24 18.75 35.73
C ASP A 196 4.88 20.06 36.21
N SER A 197 4.62 20.42 37.48
CA SER A 197 5.09 21.68 38.09
C SER A 197 6.61 21.78 38.21
N ARG A 198 7.34 20.66 38.04
CA ARG A 198 8.81 20.65 38.05
C ARG A 198 9.42 21.17 36.75
N MET A 199 8.61 21.22 35.70
CA MET A 199 9.06 21.70 34.39
C MET A 199 8.89 23.24 34.30
N LEU A 200 9.84 23.92 33.66
CA LEU A 200 9.80 25.38 33.47
C LEU A 200 8.53 25.86 32.77
N THR A 201 8.02 25.06 31.84
CA THR A 201 6.79 25.37 31.11
C THR A 201 5.53 24.90 31.86
N GLY A 202 5.68 24.21 32.99
CA GLY A 202 4.58 23.56 33.70
C GLY A 202 4.07 22.28 33.03
N TRP A 203 4.70 21.81 31.95
CA TRP A 203 4.26 20.65 31.17
C TRP A 203 5.41 19.72 30.82
N GLN A 204 5.21 18.43 30.99
CA GLN A 204 6.13 17.40 30.53
C GLN A 204 5.66 16.86 29.17
N VAL A 205 6.59 16.72 28.22
CA VAL A 205 6.37 16.18 26.89
C VAL A 205 7.15 14.88 26.73
N LYS A 206 6.46 13.81 26.32
CA LYS A 206 7.06 12.48 26.08
C LYS A 206 6.53 11.90 24.75
N PRO A 207 7.32 11.89 23.70
CA PRO A 207 7.02 11.09 22.52
C PRO A 207 7.09 9.61 22.87
N VAL A 208 6.15 8.81 22.34
CA VAL A 208 6.05 7.39 22.62
C VAL A 208 5.63 6.64 21.34
N PHE A 209 6.41 5.66 20.94
CA PHE A 209 6.00 4.64 19.99
C PHE A 209 5.52 3.40 20.75
N LYS A 210 4.40 2.83 20.32
CA LYS A 210 3.82 1.67 20.98
C LYS A 210 3.12 0.73 20.01
N ILE A 211 3.07 -0.55 20.39
CA ILE A 211 2.29 -1.61 19.75
C ILE A 211 1.53 -2.32 20.87
N SER A 212 0.20 -2.44 20.74
CA SER A 212 -0.65 -3.08 21.74
C SER A 212 -1.28 -4.34 21.16
N LEU A 213 -1.14 -5.48 21.86
CA LEU A 213 -1.68 -6.77 21.43
C LEU A 213 -2.40 -7.47 22.59
N HIS A 214 -3.26 -8.43 22.25
CA HIS A 214 -3.83 -9.34 23.22
C HIS A 214 -2.74 -10.28 23.80
N ASN A 215 -2.87 -10.71 25.05
CA ASN A 215 -1.93 -11.61 25.73
C ASN A 215 -1.62 -12.90 24.96
N LYS A 216 -2.56 -13.39 24.16
CA LYS A 216 -2.36 -14.58 23.30
C LYS A 216 -1.22 -14.43 22.31
N ASP A 217 -0.91 -13.19 21.90
CA ASP A 217 0.15 -12.85 20.94
C ASP A 217 1.42 -12.32 21.63
N ARG A 218 1.63 -12.67 22.91
CA ARG A 218 2.82 -12.28 23.68
C ARG A 218 4.11 -12.67 22.96
N ALA A 219 4.22 -13.90 22.46
CA ALA A 219 5.41 -14.39 21.78
C ALA A 219 5.75 -13.55 20.52
N LEU A 220 4.74 -13.14 19.75
CA LEU A 220 4.91 -12.24 18.61
C LEU A 220 5.42 -10.86 19.07
N LEU A 221 4.85 -10.29 20.14
CA LEU A 221 5.26 -8.99 20.65
C LEU A 221 6.72 -9.02 21.17
N GLU A 222 7.12 -10.11 21.83
CA GLU A 222 8.50 -10.34 22.28
C GLU A 222 9.46 -10.51 21.10
N LEU A 223 9.02 -11.15 20.01
CA LEU A 223 9.81 -11.31 18.80
C LEU A 223 10.02 -9.95 18.09
N ILE A 224 8.97 -9.10 18.03
CA ILE A 224 9.07 -7.73 17.50
C ILE A 224 10.03 -6.91 18.37
N GLN A 225 9.93 -7.00 19.71
CA GLN A 225 10.82 -6.30 20.62
C GLN A 225 12.28 -6.69 20.40
N ARG A 226 12.58 -8.00 20.32
CA ARG A 226 13.95 -8.50 20.06
C ARG A 226 14.47 -8.03 18.71
N SER A 227 13.62 -8.03 17.68
CA SER A 227 14.02 -7.63 16.34
C SER A 227 14.29 -6.13 16.21
N LEU A 228 13.59 -5.29 16.96
CA LEU A 228 13.85 -3.85 17.07
C LEU A 228 15.00 -3.53 18.05
N ASP A 229 15.33 -4.46 18.95
CA ASP A 229 16.32 -4.30 20.02
C ASP A 229 16.04 -3.11 20.95
N VAL A 230 14.77 -2.66 21.03
CA VAL A 230 14.38 -1.53 21.87
C VAL A 230 12.96 -1.70 22.43
N GLY A 231 12.72 -0.98 23.53
CA GLY A 231 11.40 -0.94 24.17
C GLY A 231 11.26 -1.90 25.33
N LYS A 232 10.12 -1.78 26.02
CA LYS A 232 9.73 -2.67 27.12
C LYS A 232 8.27 -3.07 26.96
N ILE A 233 7.95 -4.30 27.31
CA ILE A 233 6.58 -4.83 27.28
C ILE A 233 5.97 -4.64 28.65
N TYR A 234 4.81 -4.02 28.67
CA TYR A 234 4.00 -3.78 29.88
C TYR A 234 2.64 -4.46 29.76
N LYS A 235 2.09 -4.89 30.89
CA LYS A 235 0.69 -5.28 30.96
C LYS A 235 -0.19 -4.04 30.80
N HIS A 236 -1.16 -4.09 29.87
CA HIS A 236 -2.09 -3.02 29.58
C HIS A 236 -3.53 -3.52 29.68
N GLY A 237 -4.21 -3.22 30.80
CA GLY A 237 -5.52 -3.80 31.09
C GLY A 237 -5.49 -5.28 31.48
N LYS A 238 -6.64 -5.98 31.33
CA LYS A 238 -6.81 -7.37 31.79
C LYS A 238 -6.09 -8.36 30.86
N ASP A 239 -6.31 -8.23 29.55
CA ASP A 239 -5.95 -9.24 28.56
C ASP A 239 -5.06 -8.68 27.42
N SER A 240 -4.41 -7.54 27.65
CA SER A 240 -3.54 -6.92 26.64
C SER A 240 -2.15 -6.58 27.16
N LEU A 241 -1.20 -6.54 26.24
CA LEU A 241 0.19 -6.16 26.41
C LEU A 241 0.50 -4.98 25.51
N GLU A 242 1.42 -4.13 25.94
CA GLU A 242 1.89 -2.99 25.16
C GLU A 242 3.43 -2.99 25.12
N LEU A 243 4.01 -3.10 23.94
CA LEU A 243 5.40 -2.75 23.70
C LEU A 243 5.51 -1.23 23.62
N ARG A 244 6.32 -0.62 24.48
CA ARG A 244 6.47 0.83 24.58
C ARG A 244 7.93 1.24 24.43
N VAL A 245 8.17 2.21 23.55
CA VAL A 245 9.47 2.87 23.34
C VAL A 245 9.29 4.36 23.64
N SER A 246 10.01 4.90 24.62
CA SER A 246 9.85 6.29 25.09
C SER A 246 11.16 7.02 25.38
N SER A 247 12.30 6.33 25.51
CA SER A 247 13.59 7.03 25.64
C SER A 247 14.06 7.57 24.29
N LEU A 248 14.60 8.79 24.26
CA LEU A 248 15.08 9.42 23.03
C LEU A 248 16.12 8.57 22.30
N LYS A 249 17.02 7.89 23.04
CA LYS A 249 18.00 6.95 22.47
C LYS A 249 17.33 5.82 21.71
N ASN A 250 16.31 5.20 22.30
CA ASN A 250 15.62 4.07 21.70
C ASN A 250 14.65 4.52 20.58
N LEU A 251 14.06 5.71 20.69
CA LEU A 251 13.22 6.30 19.64
C LEU A 251 14.00 6.57 18.35
N ARG A 252 15.31 6.86 18.43
CA ARG A 252 16.16 6.96 17.25
C ARG A 252 16.24 5.63 16.47
N VAL A 253 16.29 4.49 17.17
CA VAL A 253 16.28 3.18 16.53
C VAL A 253 14.99 2.98 15.77
N VAL A 254 13.85 3.33 16.38
CA VAL A 254 12.52 3.27 15.74
C VAL A 254 12.45 4.20 14.53
N ILE A 255 12.97 5.42 14.63
CA ILE A 255 13.02 6.39 13.53
C ILE A 255 13.89 5.87 12.39
N ASN A 256 15.11 5.38 12.68
CA ASN A 256 16.00 4.81 11.68
C ASN A 256 15.36 3.61 10.97
N HIS A 257 14.59 2.79 11.69
CA HIS A 257 13.85 1.68 11.10
C HIS A 257 12.83 2.17 10.07
N PHE A 258 11.94 3.11 10.43
CA PHE A 258 10.87 3.57 9.53
C PHE A 258 11.38 4.55 8.45
N ASP A 259 12.51 5.22 8.63
CA ASP A 259 13.20 5.96 7.56
C ASP A 259 13.71 5.02 6.46
N LYS A 260 14.23 3.84 6.85
CA LYS A 260 14.75 2.84 5.91
C LYS A 260 13.64 1.95 5.34
N TYR A 261 12.71 1.54 6.16
CA TYR A 261 11.58 0.67 5.82
C TYR A 261 10.29 1.45 6.02
N THR A 262 9.92 2.24 5.02
CA THR A 262 8.88 3.25 5.08
C THR A 262 7.48 2.65 5.22
N LEU A 263 6.67 3.20 6.12
CA LEU A 263 5.24 2.94 6.23
C LEU A 263 4.52 3.35 4.94
N ILE A 264 3.50 2.61 4.53
CA ILE A 264 2.77 2.89 3.29
C ILE A 264 1.29 3.21 3.50
N THR A 265 0.77 3.08 4.72
CA THR A 265 -0.56 3.59 5.09
C THR A 265 -0.50 5.10 5.40
N LYS A 266 -1.65 5.73 5.60
CA LYS A 266 -1.72 7.13 6.09
C LYS A 266 -1.06 7.32 7.47
N LYS A 267 -0.72 6.24 8.17
CA LYS A 267 0.07 6.28 9.40
C LYS A 267 1.49 6.85 9.18
N HIS A 268 2.00 6.82 7.95
CA HIS A 268 3.24 7.51 7.58
C HIS A 268 3.20 9.01 7.89
N ALA A 269 2.05 9.67 7.71
CA ALA A 269 1.89 11.08 8.09
C ALA A 269 2.04 11.28 9.61
N ASP A 270 1.41 10.40 10.39
CA ASP A 270 1.56 10.41 11.85
C ASP A 270 3.02 10.15 12.26
N TYR A 271 3.71 9.26 11.56
CA TYR A 271 5.15 9.00 11.77
C TYR A 271 6.01 10.25 11.50
N LEU A 272 5.79 10.98 10.41
CA LEU A 272 6.55 12.18 10.08
C LEU A 272 6.35 13.28 11.14
N LEU A 273 5.12 13.49 11.60
CA LEU A 273 4.81 14.40 12.71
C LEU A 273 5.48 13.97 14.01
N PHE A 274 5.43 12.67 14.30
CA PHE A 274 6.10 12.10 15.46
C PHE A 274 7.61 12.28 15.42
N LYS A 275 8.25 12.05 14.26
CA LYS A 275 9.68 12.27 14.04
C LYS A 275 10.05 13.73 14.32
N GLN A 276 9.30 14.68 13.77
CA GLN A 276 9.49 16.11 14.04
C GLN A 276 9.37 16.43 15.53
N ALA A 277 8.40 15.85 16.24
CA ALA A 277 8.26 16.05 17.67
C ALA A 277 9.45 15.47 18.47
N VAL A 278 9.97 14.31 18.07
CA VAL A 278 11.17 13.72 18.71
C VAL A 278 12.38 14.62 18.51
N GLU A 279 12.55 15.21 17.33
CA GLU A 279 13.63 16.16 17.03
C GLU A 279 13.55 17.42 17.91
N LEU A 280 12.37 18.03 18.03
CA LEU A 280 12.14 19.19 18.91
C LEU A 280 12.44 18.87 20.39
N VAL A 281 12.03 17.69 20.87
CA VAL A 281 12.33 17.27 22.25
C VAL A 281 13.83 17.02 22.43
N GLN A 282 14.52 16.48 21.43
CA GLN A 282 15.96 16.26 21.46
C GLN A 282 16.76 17.56 21.49
N GLN A 283 16.32 18.59 20.77
CA GLN A 283 16.86 19.94 20.76
C GLN A 283 16.52 20.74 22.02
N LYS A 284 15.76 20.13 22.97
CA LYS A 284 15.26 20.72 24.20
C LYS A 284 14.29 21.89 23.98
N GLU A 285 13.74 22.07 22.77
CA GLU A 285 12.77 23.13 22.49
C GLU A 285 11.50 23.02 23.36
N HIS A 286 11.13 21.79 23.77
CA HIS A 286 10.01 21.54 24.69
C HIS A 286 10.11 22.22 26.04
N LEU A 287 11.26 22.77 26.39
CA LEU A 287 11.49 23.52 27.62
C LEU A 287 11.15 25.01 27.46
N THR A 288 10.90 25.49 26.25
CA THR A 288 10.45 26.87 25.96
C THR A 288 8.95 26.90 25.73
N LYS A 289 8.30 28.05 25.91
CA LYS A 289 6.87 28.23 25.63
C LYS A 289 6.56 28.04 24.15
N GLU A 290 7.40 28.60 23.28
CA GLU A 290 7.26 28.50 21.82
C GLU A 290 7.40 27.04 21.34
N GLY A 291 8.40 26.33 21.82
CA GLY A 291 8.61 24.92 21.48
C GLY A 291 7.51 24.03 22.03
N LEU A 292 6.98 24.29 23.22
CA LEU A 292 5.81 23.61 23.74
C LEU A 292 4.59 23.82 22.84
N LEU A 293 4.30 25.02 22.39
CA LEU A 293 3.21 25.35 21.48
C LEU A 293 3.35 24.62 20.12
N LYS A 294 4.58 24.57 19.55
CA LYS A 294 4.87 23.76 18.34
C LYS A 294 4.51 22.28 18.56
N LEU A 295 4.89 21.71 19.70
CA LEU A 295 4.59 20.30 20.03
C LEU A 295 3.10 20.05 20.26
N VAL A 296 2.38 21.02 20.84
CA VAL A 296 0.92 20.96 20.96
C VAL A 296 0.25 21.03 19.59
N SER A 297 0.73 21.88 18.67
CA SER A 297 0.25 21.96 17.28
C SER A 297 0.47 20.66 16.51
N ILE A 298 1.64 20.03 16.66
CA ILE A 298 1.92 18.71 16.11
C ILE A 298 0.95 17.66 16.69
N LYS A 299 0.80 17.65 18.03
CA LYS A 299 -0.13 16.73 18.69
C LYS A 299 -1.58 16.93 18.23
N ALA A 300 -1.99 18.16 17.94
CA ALA A 300 -3.33 18.47 17.42
C ALA A 300 -3.63 17.82 16.07
N SER A 301 -2.58 17.57 15.26
CA SER A 301 -2.69 16.92 13.94
C SER A 301 -2.46 15.42 13.97
N LEU A 302 -2.08 14.85 15.12
CA LEU A 302 -1.67 13.47 15.27
C LEU A 302 -2.82 12.62 15.82
N ASN A 303 -3.11 11.47 15.20
CA ASN A 303 -4.18 10.55 15.58
C ASN A 303 -5.56 11.25 15.66
N LEU A 304 -6.19 11.24 16.84
CA LEU A 304 -7.49 11.85 17.11
C LEU A 304 -7.41 13.33 17.54
N GLY A 305 -6.20 13.92 17.51
CA GLY A 305 -5.99 15.31 17.89
C GLY A 305 -6.02 15.56 19.41
N LEU A 306 -6.47 16.75 19.80
CA LEU A 306 -6.54 17.18 21.20
C LEU A 306 -7.91 16.87 21.82
N SER A 307 -7.92 16.36 23.06
CA SER A 307 -9.15 16.28 23.85
C SER A 307 -9.67 17.68 24.22
N GLU A 308 -10.98 17.84 24.45
CA GLU A 308 -11.59 19.13 24.80
C GLU A 308 -10.91 19.78 26.00
N LYS A 309 -10.68 19.04 27.09
CA LYS A 309 -9.97 19.49 28.27
C LYS A 309 -8.54 20.01 27.98
N PHE A 310 -7.90 19.44 26.95
CA PHE A 310 -6.56 19.87 26.56
C PHE A 310 -6.61 21.14 25.72
N LYS A 311 -7.62 21.33 24.87
CA LYS A 311 -7.89 22.54 24.12
C LYS A 311 -8.11 23.77 25.02
N GLU A 312 -8.80 23.59 26.16
CA GLU A 312 -8.97 24.63 27.17
C GLU A 312 -7.63 25.14 27.74
N SER A 313 -6.66 24.24 27.89
CA SER A 313 -5.32 24.61 28.39
C SER A 313 -4.43 25.28 27.34
N PHE A 314 -4.76 25.14 26.06
CA PHE A 314 -4.02 25.72 24.94
C PHE A 314 -4.99 26.34 23.92
N PRO A 315 -5.67 27.46 24.29
CA PRO A 315 -6.61 28.12 23.37
C PRO A 315 -5.87 28.69 22.17
N GLY A 316 -6.45 28.57 20.99
CA GLY A 316 -5.92 29.16 19.74
C GLY A 316 -4.78 28.36 19.09
N VAL A 317 -4.47 27.14 19.53
CA VAL A 317 -3.48 26.30 18.86
C VAL A 317 -4.04 25.81 17.51
N ILE A 318 -3.32 26.13 16.45
CA ILE A 318 -3.63 25.72 15.09
C ILE A 318 -2.90 24.39 14.82
N PRO A 319 -3.63 23.32 14.38
CA PRO A 319 -2.99 22.08 13.96
C PRO A 319 -2.01 22.29 12.81
N VAL A 320 -0.90 21.57 12.81
CA VAL A 320 0.06 21.58 11.69
C VAL A 320 -0.64 20.99 10.46
N THR A 321 -0.68 21.76 9.38
CA THR A 321 -1.23 21.25 8.10
C THR A 321 -0.20 20.30 7.48
N THR A 322 -0.38 19.01 7.65
CA THR A 322 0.34 18.03 6.85
C THR A 322 -0.29 17.99 5.47
N LYS A 323 0.28 18.69 4.51
CA LYS A 323 0.08 18.37 3.09
C LYS A 323 0.75 17.04 2.82
N SER A 324 0.12 15.97 3.27
CA SER A 324 0.56 14.62 2.97
C SER A 324 0.14 14.28 1.53
N LEU A 325 0.98 14.64 0.59
CA LEU A 325 1.12 13.92 -0.67
C LEU A 325 1.79 12.57 -0.38
N ILE A 326 1.15 11.73 0.46
CA ILE A 326 1.50 10.32 0.46
C ILE A 326 0.75 9.75 -0.74
N GLU A 327 1.42 9.77 -1.87
CA GLU A 327 1.08 8.90 -2.99
C GLU A 327 1.08 7.48 -2.43
N ALA A 328 0.03 6.72 -2.76
CA ALA A 328 -0.07 5.32 -2.36
C ALA A 328 1.22 4.62 -2.79
N THR A 329 2.07 4.31 -1.84
CA THR A 329 3.35 3.68 -2.11
C THR A 329 3.11 2.22 -2.42
N GLU A 330 3.74 1.74 -3.48
CA GLU A 330 3.68 0.36 -3.92
C GLU A 330 4.22 -0.60 -2.84
N ILE A 331 3.60 -1.77 -2.72
CA ILE A 331 4.08 -2.84 -1.82
C ILE A 331 5.41 -3.38 -2.38
N LYS A 332 6.51 -2.98 -1.75
CA LYS A 332 7.88 -3.32 -2.20
C LYS A 332 8.32 -4.73 -1.82
N ASP A 333 7.79 -5.27 -0.72
CA ASP A 333 8.21 -6.56 -0.17
C ASP A 333 6.98 -7.31 0.39
N PHE A 334 6.91 -8.60 0.08
CA PHE A 334 5.81 -9.43 0.56
C PHE A 334 5.77 -9.55 2.09
N ASN A 335 6.91 -9.47 2.78
CA ASN A 335 6.93 -9.48 4.24
C ASN A 335 6.18 -8.29 4.84
N TRP A 336 6.11 -7.15 4.14
CA TRP A 336 5.24 -6.06 4.55
C TRP A 336 3.77 -6.50 4.57
N LEU A 337 3.28 -7.10 3.47
CA LEU A 337 1.89 -7.61 3.41
C LEU A 337 1.65 -8.68 4.48
N ARG A 338 2.60 -9.59 4.71
CA ARG A 338 2.54 -10.59 5.76
C ARG A 338 2.36 -9.96 7.15
N GLY A 339 3.15 -8.96 7.50
CA GLY A 339 3.01 -8.21 8.75
C GLY A 339 1.70 -7.45 8.84
N PHE A 340 1.25 -6.83 7.75
CA PHE A 340 -0.02 -6.12 7.69
C PHE A 340 -1.23 -7.06 7.82
N VAL A 341 -1.19 -8.24 7.20
CA VAL A 341 -2.20 -9.29 7.36
C VAL A 341 -2.19 -9.85 8.78
N GLU A 342 -1.04 -10.00 9.41
CA GLU A 342 -0.96 -10.39 10.82
C GLU A 342 -1.71 -9.39 11.72
N ALA A 343 -1.62 -8.09 11.43
CA ALA A 343 -2.36 -7.05 12.13
C ALA A 343 -3.87 -7.05 11.77
N GLU A 344 -4.21 -6.88 10.51
CA GLU A 344 -5.56 -6.49 10.05
C GLU A 344 -6.32 -7.61 9.31
N GLY A 345 -5.66 -8.71 8.96
CA GLY A 345 -6.27 -9.80 8.19
C GLY A 345 -7.24 -10.64 9.00
N CYS A 346 -8.24 -11.19 8.34
CA CYS A 346 -9.20 -12.10 8.94
C CYS A 346 -9.53 -13.26 7.99
N PHE A 347 -9.37 -14.50 8.48
CA PHE A 347 -9.76 -15.73 7.79
C PHE A 347 -11.09 -16.21 8.35
N GLN A 348 -12.10 -16.33 7.51
CA GLN A 348 -13.47 -16.60 7.95
C GLN A 348 -14.08 -17.79 7.21
N VAL A 349 -14.75 -18.64 7.95
CA VAL A 349 -15.65 -19.67 7.43
C VAL A 349 -17.09 -19.19 7.56
N ILE A 350 -17.75 -18.95 6.43
CA ILE A 350 -19.13 -18.52 6.36
C ILE A 350 -20.02 -19.75 6.22
N SER A 351 -20.99 -19.91 7.07
CA SER A 351 -21.99 -20.97 7.02
C SER A 351 -23.37 -20.34 7.04
N GLN A 352 -24.14 -20.54 5.98
CA GLN A 352 -25.53 -20.11 5.88
C GLN A 352 -26.42 -21.36 5.92
N GLU A 353 -27.28 -21.44 6.93
CA GLU A 353 -28.25 -22.52 7.06
C GLU A 353 -29.58 -22.04 6.49
N TYR A 354 -30.17 -22.86 5.62
CA TYR A 354 -31.50 -22.65 5.08
C TYR A 354 -32.45 -23.72 5.61
N LYS A 355 -33.71 -23.37 5.89
CA LYS A 355 -34.70 -24.30 6.49
C LYS A 355 -34.91 -25.58 5.67
N ASP A 356 -34.78 -25.49 4.32
CA ASP A 356 -35.12 -26.59 3.40
C ASP A 356 -34.00 -26.94 2.42
N LYS A 357 -32.77 -26.44 2.63
CA LYS A 357 -31.62 -26.70 1.74
C LYS A 357 -30.36 -27.04 2.54
N ALA A 358 -29.43 -27.73 1.89
CA ALA A 358 -28.11 -27.98 2.44
C ALA A 358 -27.44 -26.67 2.84
N ALA A 359 -26.71 -26.67 3.96
CA ALA A 359 -25.98 -25.49 4.44
C ALA A 359 -24.96 -25.08 3.37
N ASN A 360 -24.96 -23.79 3.01
CA ASN A 360 -23.95 -23.24 2.11
C ASN A 360 -22.71 -22.84 2.91
N ILE A 361 -21.58 -23.49 2.60
CA ILE A 361 -20.27 -23.19 3.20
C ILE A 361 -19.43 -22.42 2.20
N SER A 362 -18.88 -21.31 2.62
CA SER A 362 -17.92 -20.53 1.83
C SER A 362 -16.79 -20.00 2.70
N LEU A 363 -15.66 -19.73 2.07
CA LEU A 363 -14.49 -19.15 2.70
C LEU A 363 -14.42 -17.66 2.35
N ARG A 364 -13.84 -16.87 3.28
CA ARG A 364 -13.62 -15.45 3.03
C ARG A 364 -12.32 -15.01 3.69
N PHE A 365 -11.46 -14.39 2.93
CA PHE A 365 -10.32 -13.63 3.42
C PHE A 365 -10.63 -12.14 3.33
N THR A 366 -10.43 -11.42 4.43
CA THR A 366 -10.78 -9.99 4.52
C THR A 366 -9.62 -9.20 5.14
N LEU A 367 -9.35 -8.02 4.59
CA LEU A 367 -8.55 -6.96 5.20
C LEU A 367 -9.46 -5.75 5.43
N THR A 368 -9.38 -5.16 6.61
CA THR A 368 -10.20 -3.99 6.97
C THR A 368 -9.29 -2.80 7.25
N GLN A 369 -9.61 -1.64 6.68
CA GLN A 369 -8.89 -0.41 6.96
C GLN A 369 -9.81 0.81 6.96
N HIS A 370 -9.31 1.91 7.51
CA HIS A 370 -9.99 3.19 7.44
C HIS A 370 -10.06 3.66 5.97
N SER A 371 -11.16 4.34 5.58
CA SER A 371 -11.40 4.81 4.21
C SER A 371 -10.30 5.72 3.65
N ARG A 372 -9.50 6.36 4.51
CA ARG A 372 -8.31 7.14 4.13
C ARG A 372 -7.24 6.30 3.41
N ASP A 373 -7.18 4.98 3.66
CA ASP A 373 -6.25 4.03 3.06
C ASP A 373 -6.88 3.20 1.93
N ARG A 374 -8.00 3.67 1.37
CA ARG A 374 -8.75 3.00 0.30
C ARG A 374 -7.88 2.68 -0.91
N VAL A 375 -7.05 3.63 -1.36
CA VAL A 375 -6.18 3.45 -2.53
C VAL A 375 -5.18 2.30 -2.32
N LEU A 376 -4.65 2.16 -1.10
CA LEU A 376 -3.78 1.03 -0.74
C LEU A 376 -4.55 -0.30 -0.81
N LEU A 377 -5.77 -0.38 -0.26
CA LEU A 377 -6.57 -1.61 -0.33
C LEU A 377 -6.96 -1.96 -1.78
N GLU A 378 -7.25 -0.97 -2.61
CA GLU A 378 -7.52 -1.16 -4.04
C GLU A 378 -6.28 -1.71 -4.78
N SER A 379 -5.07 -1.32 -4.38
CA SER A 379 -3.83 -1.85 -4.96
C SER A 379 -3.63 -3.36 -4.68
N PHE A 380 -4.18 -3.89 -3.58
CA PHE A 380 -4.11 -5.33 -3.28
C PHE A 380 -4.85 -6.19 -4.30
N VAL A 381 -5.90 -5.66 -4.95
CA VAL A 381 -6.62 -6.38 -6.02
C VAL A 381 -5.65 -6.71 -7.17
N ASN A 382 -4.82 -5.74 -7.55
CA ASN A 382 -3.81 -5.94 -8.60
C ASN A 382 -2.62 -6.76 -8.08
N TYR A 383 -2.17 -6.50 -6.87
CA TYR A 383 -1.01 -7.16 -6.27
C TYR A 383 -1.24 -8.67 -6.04
N LEU A 384 -2.42 -9.04 -5.54
CA LEU A 384 -2.81 -10.43 -5.30
C LEU A 384 -3.48 -11.09 -6.52
N GLY A 385 -3.84 -10.31 -7.53
CA GLY A 385 -4.56 -10.77 -8.70
C GLY A 385 -5.96 -11.33 -8.41
N CYS A 386 -6.55 -10.94 -7.26
CA CYS A 386 -7.87 -11.42 -6.83
C CYS A 386 -8.51 -10.45 -5.82
N GLY A 387 -9.77 -10.73 -5.47
CA GLY A 387 -10.52 -9.95 -4.49
C GLY A 387 -11.15 -8.68 -5.04
N ARG A 388 -11.84 -7.95 -4.17
CA ARG A 388 -12.50 -6.68 -4.47
C ARG A 388 -12.53 -5.78 -3.25
N CYS A 389 -12.55 -4.46 -3.46
CA CYS A 389 -12.68 -3.48 -2.39
C CYS A 389 -14.12 -2.95 -2.29
N TYR A 390 -14.62 -2.86 -1.06
CA TYR A 390 -15.95 -2.38 -0.74
C TYR A 390 -15.90 -1.31 0.34
N PRO A 391 -16.40 -0.09 0.08
CA PRO A 391 -16.62 0.89 1.14
C PRO A 391 -17.80 0.44 2.01
N VAL A 392 -17.72 0.67 3.31
CA VAL A 392 -18.79 0.37 4.25
C VAL A 392 -19.72 1.58 4.37
N SER A 393 -21.00 1.39 4.04
CA SER A 393 -21.99 2.47 4.14
C SER A 393 -22.13 2.92 5.61
N GLY A 394 -22.07 4.24 5.84
CA GLY A 394 -22.21 4.84 7.16
C GLY A 394 -20.99 4.66 8.10
N ARG A 395 -19.86 4.10 7.62
CA ARG A 395 -18.62 3.98 8.39
C ARG A 395 -17.44 4.44 7.55
N ASN A 396 -16.41 4.93 8.24
CA ASN A 396 -15.13 5.29 7.59
C ASN A 396 -14.22 4.06 7.43
N GLU A 397 -14.78 2.98 6.86
CA GLU A 397 -14.08 1.70 6.69
C GLU A 397 -14.17 1.24 5.23
N VAL A 398 -13.12 0.55 4.79
CA VAL A 398 -13.03 -0.13 3.49
C VAL A 398 -12.57 -1.55 3.73
N TYR A 399 -13.22 -2.50 3.07
CA TYR A 399 -12.86 -3.90 3.08
C TYR A 399 -12.26 -4.32 1.75
N PHE A 400 -11.11 -4.98 1.79
CA PHE A 400 -10.69 -5.87 0.73
C PHE A 400 -11.20 -7.27 1.06
N ILE A 401 -11.92 -7.91 0.13
CA ILE A 401 -12.54 -9.22 0.33
C ILE A 401 -12.21 -10.13 -0.84
N THR A 402 -11.73 -11.35 -0.54
CA THR A 402 -11.65 -12.48 -1.45
C THR A 402 -12.56 -13.59 -0.95
N SER A 403 -13.50 -14.05 -1.76
CA SER A 403 -14.47 -15.10 -1.41
C SER A 403 -14.67 -16.15 -2.50
N THR A 404 -14.10 -15.96 -3.69
CA THR A 404 -14.10 -16.95 -4.77
C THR A 404 -13.20 -18.11 -4.35
N PHE A 405 -13.70 -19.35 -4.37
CA PHE A 405 -12.95 -20.51 -3.88
C PHE A 405 -11.64 -20.73 -4.65
N SER A 406 -11.65 -20.62 -5.99
CA SER A 406 -10.43 -20.73 -6.80
C SER A 406 -9.38 -19.68 -6.43
N ASP A 407 -9.77 -18.42 -6.22
CA ASP A 407 -8.82 -17.37 -5.80
C ASP A 407 -8.22 -17.67 -4.42
N ILE A 408 -9.05 -18.16 -3.48
CA ILE A 408 -8.60 -18.55 -2.14
C ILE A 408 -7.63 -19.71 -2.23
N TYR A 409 -8.00 -20.77 -2.97
CA TYR A 409 -7.26 -22.01 -3.01
C TYR A 409 -5.96 -21.91 -3.83
N GLU A 410 -5.99 -21.17 -4.96
CA GLU A 410 -4.87 -21.09 -5.90
C GLU A 410 -3.94 -19.89 -5.64
N LYS A 411 -4.42 -18.86 -4.93
CA LYS A 411 -3.64 -17.62 -4.71
C LYS A 411 -3.39 -17.34 -3.22
N ILE A 412 -4.44 -17.28 -2.40
CA ILE A 412 -4.30 -16.88 -0.98
C ILE A 412 -3.62 -17.96 -0.15
N ILE A 413 -4.05 -19.22 -0.27
CA ILE A 413 -3.46 -20.33 0.49
C ILE A 413 -1.98 -20.52 0.14
N PRO A 414 -1.55 -20.69 -1.14
CA PRO A 414 -0.14 -20.87 -1.47
C PRO A 414 0.75 -19.72 -1.03
N LEU A 415 0.18 -18.50 -0.96
CA LEU A 415 0.87 -17.32 -0.52
C LEU A 415 1.24 -17.40 0.96
N PHE A 416 0.30 -17.74 1.83
CA PHE A 416 0.55 -17.87 3.28
C PHE A 416 1.18 -19.20 3.68
N ASP A 417 1.14 -20.22 2.84
CA ASP A 417 1.97 -21.42 3.00
C ASP A 417 3.46 -21.09 2.80
N LYS A 418 3.76 -20.26 1.79
CA LYS A 418 5.12 -19.78 1.53
C LYS A 418 5.60 -18.76 2.59
N TYR A 419 4.70 -17.96 3.12
CA TYR A 419 5.00 -16.89 4.08
C TYR A 419 4.07 -17.02 5.31
N PRO A 420 4.32 -18.00 6.20
CA PRO A 420 3.42 -18.29 7.33
C PRO A 420 3.33 -17.12 8.32
N LEU A 421 2.15 -16.89 8.86
CA LEU A 421 1.89 -15.94 9.92
C LEU A 421 2.59 -16.37 11.23
N LEU A 422 2.78 -15.48 12.17
CA LEU A 422 3.60 -15.73 13.36
C LEU A 422 2.83 -15.67 14.68
N GLY A 423 1.70 -14.98 14.69
CA GLY A 423 0.85 -14.84 15.87
C GLY A 423 -0.27 -15.88 15.94
N SER A 424 -1.21 -15.63 16.81
CA SER A 424 -2.41 -16.49 16.98
C SER A 424 -3.24 -16.64 15.71
N LYS A 425 -3.14 -15.71 14.78
CA LYS A 425 -3.82 -15.73 13.49
C LYS A 425 -3.37 -16.88 12.58
N GLN A 426 -2.16 -17.41 12.79
CA GLN A 426 -1.67 -18.62 12.10
C GLN A 426 -2.60 -19.82 12.35
N GLN A 427 -3.14 -19.96 13.56
CA GLN A 427 -4.04 -21.06 13.88
C GLN A 427 -5.39 -20.91 13.13
N ASP A 428 -5.88 -19.68 13.00
CA ASP A 428 -7.10 -19.41 12.23
C ASP A 428 -6.87 -19.65 10.73
N TYR A 429 -5.67 -19.35 10.22
CA TYR A 429 -5.26 -19.68 8.87
C TYR A 429 -5.22 -21.20 8.64
N LEU A 430 -4.59 -21.97 9.54
CA LEU A 430 -4.52 -23.42 9.43
C LEU A 430 -5.91 -24.07 9.46
N ASP A 431 -6.82 -23.57 10.28
CA ASP A 431 -8.20 -24.02 10.33
C ASP A 431 -8.97 -23.64 9.05
N PHE A 432 -8.69 -22.48 8.48
CA PHE A 432 -9.22 -22.03 7.20
C PHE A 432 -8.77 -22.97 6.06
N VAL A 433 -7.49 -23.40 6.03
CA VAL A 433 -6.96 -24.36 5.06
C VAL A 433 -7.62 -25.71 5.19
N LYS A 434 -7.83 -26.23 6.42
CA LYS A 434 -8.56 -27.49 6.65
C LYS A 434 -9.98 -27.46 6.03
N VAL A 435 -10.68 -26.33 6.20
CA VAL A 435 -12.01 -26.17 5.57
C VAL A 435 -11.91 -26.06 4.06
N ALA A 436 -10.87 -25.42 3.51
CA ALA A 436 -10.65 -25.36 2.07
C ALA A 436 -10.47 -26.78 1.48
N GLU A 437 -9.73 -27.66 2.16
CA GLU A 437 -9.57 -29.05 1.73
C GLU A 437 -10.90 -29.83 1.77
N LEU A 438 -11.72 -29.65 2.81
CA LEU A 438 -13.07 -30.26 2.88
C LEU A 438 -14.01 -29.74 1.80
N ILE A 439 -13.83 -28.50 1.34
CA ILE A 439 -14.59 -27.96 0.20
C ILE A 439 -14.08 -28.56 -1.11
N ARG A 440 -12.78 -28.70 -1.29
CA ARG A 440 -12.14 -29.27 -2.48
C ARG A 440 -12.55 -30.72 -2.68
N SER A 441 -12.53 -31.54 -1.61
CA SER A 441 -12.96 -32.94 -1.65
C SER A 441 -14.47 -33.13 -1.76
N LYS A 442 -15.26 -32.05 -1.69
CA LYS A 442 -16.73 -32.03 -1.63
C LYS A 442 -17.32 -32.66 -0.35
N ASP A 443 -16.51 -32.92 0.67
CA ASP A 443 -16.96 -33.42 1.97
C ASP A 443 -17.92 -32.45 2.68
N HIS A 444 -17.81 -31.16 2.40
CA HIS A 444 -18.72 -30.14 2.91
C HIS A 444 -20.20 -30.35 2.50
N LEU A 445 -20.49 -31.27 1.55
CA LEU A 445 -21.84 -31.64 1.15
C LEU A 445 -22.39 -32.81 1.98
N THR A 446 -21.55 -33.49 2.77
CA THR A 446 -21.94 -34.60 3.64
C THR A 446 -22.31 -34.11 5.04
N LYS A 447 -23.13 -34.87 5.79
CA LYS A 447 -23.49 -34.56 7.17
C LYS A 447 -22.26 -34.55 8.09
N GLU A 448 -21.37 -35.51 7.92
CA GLU A 448 -20.11 -35.66 8.68
C GLU A 448 -19.14 -34.49 8.38
N GLY A 449 -18.98 -34.11 7.13
CA GLY A 449 -18.15 -33.00 6.72
C GLY A 449 -18.67 -31.66 7.22
N LEU A 450 -19.99 -31.46 7.18
CA LEU A 450 -20.62 -30.27 7.76
C LEU A 450 -20.41 -30.18 9.28
N ALA A 451 -20.51 -31.32 9.99
CA ALA A 451 -20.25 -31.36 11.43
C ALA A 451 -18.78 -30.99 11.75
N LYS A 452 -17.82 -31.52 10.97
CA LYS A 452 -16.38 -31.15 11.09
C LYS A 452 -16.17 -29.67 10.86
N ILE A 453 -16.77 -29.10 9.81
CA ILE A 453 -16.63 -27.65 9.49
C ILE A 453 -17.23 -26.80 10.61
N LYS A 454 -18.39 -27.17 11.16
CA LYS A 454 -18.99 -26.45 12.30
C LYS A 454 -18.07 -26.47 13.53
N MET A 455 -17.44 -27.59 13.82
CA MET A 455 -16.49 -27.73 14.93
C MET A 455 -15.25 -26.85 14.70
N ILE A 456 -14.66 -26.88 13.50
CA ILE A 456 -13.52 -26.01 13.16
C ILE A 456 -13.92 -24.54 13.33
N LYS A 457 -15.02 -24.11 12.73
CA LYS A 457 -15.52 -22.75 12.80
C LYS A 457 -15.78 -22.26 14.23
N SER A 458 -16.25 -23.13 15.13
CA SER A 458 -16.50 -22.78 16.54
C SER A 458 -15.21 -22.44 17.29
N ASN A 459 -14.06 -22.87 16.80
CA ASN A 459 -12.74 -22.65 17.38
C ASN A 459 -11.93 -21.57 16.66
N MET A 460 -12.51 -20.82 15.73
CA MET A 460 -11.80 -19.80 14.96
C MET A 460 -12.04 -18.39 15.50
N ASN A 461 -11.06 -17.52 15.28
CA ASN A 461 -11.11 -16.09 15.57
C ASN A 461 -11.40 -15.79 17.06
N SER A 462 -12.34 -14.89 17.36
CA SER A 462 -12.71 -14.49 18.74
C SER A 462 -13.33 -15.62 19.57
N ARG A 463 -13.69 -16.75 18.97
CA ARG A 463 -14.28 -17.90 19.64
C ARG A 463 -13.23 -18.89 20.15
N ARG A 464 -11.96 -18.74 19.75
CA ARG A 464 -10.88 -19.62 20.19
C ARG A 464 -10.61 -19.42 21.68
N SER A 465 -10.85 -20.46 22.49
CA SER A 465 -10.44 -20.49 23.88
C SER A 465 -8.92 -20.67 23.95
N HIS A 466 -8.22 -19.68 24.47
CA HIS A 466 -6.80 -19.79 24.78
C HIS A 466 -6.65 -20.23 26.24
N SER A 467 -6.30 -21.50 26.48
CA SER A 467 -5.82 -21.93 27.77
C SER A 467 -4.51 -21.19 28.07
N VAL A 468 -4.52 -20.32 29.07
CA VAL A 468 -3.30 -19.75 29.63
C VAL A 468 -2.58 -20.89 30.32
N SER A 469 -1.55 -21.45 29.70
CA SER A 469 -0.57 -22.26 30.42
C SER A 469 0.17 -21.32 31.37
N ASN A 470 -0.24 -21.31 32.63
CA ASN A 470 0.57 -20.73 33.68
C ASN A 470 1.90 -21.52 33.70
N PRO A 471 3.07 -20.86 33.58
CA PRO A 471 4.31 -21.52 33.89
C PRO A 471 4.23 -21.87 35.39
N THR A 472 4.17 -23.16 35.70
CA THR A 472 4.40 -23.68 37.05
C THR A 472 5.75 -23.15 37.50
N THR A 473 5.71 -22.32 38.52
CA THR A 473 6.88 -21.99 39.37
C THR A 473 7.34 -23.26 40.04
N GLU A 474 8.49 -23.77 39.62
CA GLU A 474 9.42 -24.52 40.44
C GLU A 474 10.72 -23.74 40.61
#